data_bade24421713cea0b172fe1f1d3b26bc
#
_entry.id   bade24421713cea0b172fe1f1d3b26bc
#
_cell.length_a   1.000
_cell.length_b   1.000
_cell.length_c   1.000
_cell.angle_alpha   90.00
_cell.angle_beta   90.00
_cell.angle_gamma   90.00
#
_symmetry.space_group_name_H-M   'P 1'
#
loop_
_entity.id
_entity.type
_entity.pdbx_description
1 polymer ?
#
loop_
_entity_poly.entity_id
_entity_poly.type
_entity_poly.pdbx_seq_one_letter_code
_entity_poly.pdbx_strand_id
1 'polypeptide(L)'
;QDIRPLHIAIVNLMPTKIATETQLARVLANSPLQVELTLVTMGSHESRNISQDHMDSFYKTIDEIKNEYYDGMILTGAPVEQMPFEEVDYWKELCDIFEFAKTHVYSSMFICWGAQAALYYHHGIDKHLMDSKVFGVFEHKVLRPHNPLVRGFDEVFYAPHSRHTEVYREDIANCSALRILADSPEVGPHIVSTENGRQIFVLGHQEYDKGTLAGEYFRDVNKGLEIDVPKNYFRNDDPEDEIMFRWRGHASLLFSNWLNYYVYQETPFDINEIK
;
A
#
# COMPACT_ATOMS: atom_id res chain seq x y z
N GLN A 1 -5.33 -31.55 0.13
CA GLN A 1 -5.39 -30.87 -1.17
C GLN A 1 -4.09 -30.07 -1.28
N ASP A 2 -3.22 -30.44 -2.20
CA ASP A 2 -1.96 -29.73 -2.41
C ASP A 2 -2.29 -28.39 -3.09
N ILE A 3 -2.23 -27.33 -2.29
CA ILE A 3 -2.35 -25.95 -2.78
C ILE A 3 -0.93 -25.47 -3.02
N ARG A 4 -0.62 -25.04 -4.23
CA ARG A 4 0.68 -24.42 -4.48
C ARG A 4 0.82 -23.13 -3.67
N PRO A 5 2.04 -22.75 -3.23
CA PRO A 5 2.26 -21.47 -2.61
C PRO A 5 1.85 -20.30 -3.54
N LEU A 6 1.34 -19.25 -2.94
CA LEU A 6 1.06 -18.00 -3.64
C LEU A 6 2.34 -17.18 -3.74
N HIS A 7 2.70 -16.77 -4.95
CA HIS A 7 3.88 -15.97 -5.21
C HIS A 7 3.50 -14.49 -5.17
N ILE A 8 4.01 -13.76 -4.20
CA ILE A 8 3.73 -12.32 -4.00
C ILE A 8 5.02 -11.53 -4.17
N ALA A 9 5.03 -10.59 -5.11
CA ALA A 9 6.11 -9.62 -5.24
C ALA A 9 5.82 -8.39 -4.36
N ILE A 10 6.81 -7.93 -3.60
CA ILE A 10 6.74 -6.68 -2.84
C ILE A 10 7.75 -5.70 -3.44
N VAL A 11 7.24 -4.70 -4.14
CA VAL A 11 8.04 -3.58 -4.65
C VAL A 11 8.16 -2.55 -3.53
N ASN A 12 9.29 -2.55 -2.84
CA ASN A 12 9.51 -1.77 -1.63
C ASN A 12 10.25 -0.47 -1.94
N LEU A 13 9.51 0.63 -2.04
CA LEU A 13 10.03 1.98 -2.28
C LEU A 13 10.35 2.75 -1.00
N MET A 14 10.05 2.18 0.17
CA MET A 14 10.29 2.84 1.45
C MET A 14 11.78 2.88 1.78
N PRO A 15 12.26 3.97 2.41
CA PRO A 15 13.66 4.06 2.85
C PRO A 15 13.97 3.15 4.05
N THR A 16 12.96 2.83 4.88
CA THR A 16 13.03 1.90 6.01
C THR A 16 12.62 0.50 5.58
N LYS A 17 13.37 -0.12 4.67
CA LYS A 17 12.97 -1.36 3.98
C LYS A 17 12.64 -2.50 4.93
N ILE A 18 13.48 -2.77 5.93
CA ILE A 18 13.28 -3.88 6.88
C ILE A 18 12.00 -3.70 7.70
N ALA A 19 11.69 -2.48 8.15
CA ALA A 19 10.46 -2.20 8.88
C ALA A 19 9.22 -2.46 8.00
N THR A 20 9.24 -2.01 6.76
CA THR A 20 8.16 -2.20 5.79
C THR A 20 7.99 -3.68 5.43
N GLU A 21 9.08 -4.39 5.17
CA GLU A 21 9.05 -5.85 4.94
C GLU A 21 8.38 -6.58 6.10
N THR A 22 8.76 -6.26 7.33
CA THR A 22 8.22 -6.89 8.53
C THR A 22 6.72 -6.61 8.70
N GLN A 23 6.29 -5.38 8.44
CA GLN A 23 4.88 -4.98 8.50
C GLN A 23 4.05 -5.77 7.48
N LEU A 24 4.49 -5.81 6.22
CA LEU A 24 3.79 -6.52 5.15
C LEU A 24 3.81 -8.04 5.36
N ALA A 25 4.96 -8.61 5.73
CA ALA A 25 5.07 -10.03 6.03
C ALA A 25 4.10 -10.46 7.14
N ARG A 26 3.94 -9.63 8.18
CA ARG A 26 3.02 -9.91 9.30
C ARG A 26 1.57 -9.97 8.86
N VAL A 27 1.09 -8.99 8.08
CA VAL A 27 -0.32 -8.97 7.62
C VAL A 27 -0.58 -10.07 6.59
N LEU A 28 0.40 -10.41 5.74
CA LEU A 28 0.28 -11.51 4.78
C LEU A 28 0.32 -12.89 5.45
N ALA A 29 1.11 -13.06 6.50
CA ALA A 29 1.23 -14.31 7.23
C ALA A 29 -0.02 -14.64 8.10
N ASN A 30 -0.92 -13.70 8.32
CA ASN A 30 -2.16 -13.93 9.05
C ASN A 30 -3.24 -14.60 8.18
N SER A 31 -2.86 -15.66 7.49
CA SER A 31 -3.70 -16.44 6.57
C SER A 31 -3.24 -17.91 6.62
N PRO A 32 -4.15 -18.88 6.42
CA PRO A 32 -3.77 -20.28 6.28
C PRO A 32 -3.13 -20.59 4.91
N LEU A 33 -3.13 -19.63 3.98
CA LEU A 33 -2.53 -19.79 2.66
C LEU A 33 -1.01 -19.66 2.77
N GLN A 34 -0.29 -20.53 2.10
CA GLN A 34 1.16 -20.44 2.01
C GLN A 34 1.54 -19.34 1.03
N VAL A 35 2.38 -18.40 1.45
CA VAL A 35 2.85 -17.26 0.65
C VAL A 35 4.36 -17.29 0.54
N GLU A 36 4.87 -17.16 -0.67
CA GLU A 36 6.28 -16.95 -0.97
C GLU A 36 6.48 -15.52 -1.42
N LEU A 37 7.40 -14.80 -0.77
CA LEU A 37 7.65 -13.38 -1.02
C LEU A 37 8.91 -13.20 -1.88
N THR A 38 8.78 -12.36 -2.91
CA THR A 38 9.90 -11.82 -3.68
C THR A 38 9.99 -10.32 -3.42
N LEU A 39 11.12 -9.86 -2.88
CA LEU A 39 11.35 -8.45 -2.63
C LEU A 39 11.97 -7.79 -3.85
N VAL A 40 11.40 -6.66 -4.28
CA VAL A 40 11.81 -5.93 -5.48
C VAL A 40 12.17 -4.50 -5.13
N THR A 41 13.27 -4.02 -5.67
CA THR A 41 13.74 -2.63 -5.52
C THR A 41 13.98 -1.98 -6.87
N MET A 42 14.07 -0.65 -6.86
CA MET A 42 14.46 0.13 -8.03
C MET A 42 15.98 0.06 -8.20
N GLY A 43 16.45 -0.50 -9.33
CA GLY A 43 17.88 -0.60 -9.63
C GLY A 43 18.55 0.76 -9.89
N SER A 44 17.77 1.73 -10.33
CA SER A 44 18.22 3.11 -10.56
C SER A 44 18.32 3.97 -9.29
N HIS A 45 17.89 3.45 -8.13
CA HIS A 45 17.87 4.17 -6.86
C HIS A 45 18.75 3.52 -5.79
N GLU A 46 19.77 4.24 -5.33
CA GLU A 46 20.62 3.78 -4.23
C GLU A 46 19.91 3.94 -2.87
N SER A 47 19.72 2.84 -2.18
CA SER A 47 19.16 2.84 -0.82
C SER A 47 20.20 3.26 0.21
N ARG A 48 20.02 4.44 0.82
CA ARG A 48 20.98 5.02 1.80
C ARG A 48 20.84 4.46 3.22
N ASN A 49 19.74 3.78 3.53
CA ASN A 49 19.35 3.42 4.90
C ASN A 49 19.39 1.91 5.17
N ILE A 50 20.03 1.13 4.31
CA ILE A 50 20.11 -0.32 4.45
C ILE A 50 21.51 -0.78 4.06
N SER A 51 21.99 -1.87 4.66
CA SER A 51 23.27 -2.44 4.27
C SER A 51 23.20 -3.02 2.86
N GLN A 52 24.26 -2.84 2.07
CA GLN A 52 24.35 -3.41 0.73
C GLN A 52 24.22 -4.93 0.76
N ASP A 53 24.76 -5.60 1.78
CA ASP A 53 24.66 -7.06 1.95
C ASP A 53 23.20 -7.54 2.05
N HIS A 54 22.32 -6.78 2.74
CA HIS A 54 20.89 -7.10 2.82
C HIS A 54 20.21 -6.91 1.46
N MET A 55 20.51 -5.80 0.76
CA MET A 55 19.98 -5.54 -0.57
C MET A 55 20.38 -6.64 -1.56
N ASP A 56 21.67 -6.96 -1.63
CA ASP A 56 22.19 -7.96 -2.57
C ASP A 56 21.68 -9.37 -2.26
N SER A 57 21.38 -9.66 -0.98
CA SER A 57 20.93 -10.99 -0.57
C SER A 57 19.44 -11.24 -0.77
N PHE A 58 18.59 -10.20 -0.66
CA PHE A 58 17.13 -10.37 -0.57
C PHE A 58 16.33 -9.62 -1.63
N TYR A 59 16.91 -8.61 -2.28
CA TYR A 59 16.21 -7.79 -3.26
C TYR A 59 16.58 -8.15 -4.69
N LYS A 60 15.57 -8.15 -5.57
CA LYS A 60 15.71 -8.27 -7.02
C LYS A 60 15.31 -6.95 -7.69
N THR A 61 15.79 -6.75 -8.91
CA THR A 61 15.34 -5.66 -9.80
C THR A 61 14.30 -6.17 -10.78
N ILE A 62 13.63 -5.25 -11.50
CA ILE A 62 12.66 -5.63 -12.54
C ILE A 62 13.31 -6.50 -13.64
N ASP A 63 14.55 -6.24 -13.99
CA ASP A 63 15.27 -7.02 -15.01
C ASP A 63 15.47 -8.49 -14.61
N GLU A 64 15.62 -8.74 -13.31
CA GLU A 64 15.80 -10.10 -12.79
C GLU A 64 14.49 -10.89 -12.72
N ILE A 65 13.34 -10.22 -12.63
CA ILE A 65 12.01 -10.84 -12.49
C ILE A 65 11.14 -10.76 -13.75
N LYS A 66 11.57 -10.08 -14.80
CA LYS A 66 10.76 -9.77 -15.99
C LYS A 66 10.14 -10.97 -16.73
N ASN A 67 10.67 -12.17 -16.51
CA ASN A 67 10.15 -13.41 -17.06
C ASN A 67 9.40 -14.26 -16.03
N GLU A 68 9.25 -13.78 -14.80
CA GLU A 68 8.54 -14.46 -13.73
C GLU A 68 7.08 -13.99 -13.67
N TYR A 69 6.20 -14.85 -13.15
CA TYR A 69 4.78 -14.54 -12.93
C TYR A 69 4.48 -14.55 -11.46
N TYR A 70 3.54 -13.70 -11.04
CA TYR A 70 3.13 -13.56 -9.63
C TYR A 70 1.62 -13.61 -9.50
N ASP A 71 1.13 -14.27 -8.45
CA ASP A 71 -0.29 -14.24 -8.08
C ASP A 71 -0.72 -12.85 -7.64
N GLY A 72 0.15 -12.17 -6.91
CA GLY A 72 -0.09 -10.81 -6.44
C GLY A 72 1.18 -9.97 -6.37
N MET A 73 0.99 -8.66 -6.33
CA MET A 73 2.04 -7.69 -6.12
C MET A 73 1.57 -6.61 -5.14
N ILE A 74 2.46 -6.19 -4.26
CA ILE A 74 2.27 -5.00 -3.42
C ILE A 74 3.34 -3.98 -3.79
N LEU A 75 2.91 -2.76 -4.10
CA LEU A 75 3.78 -1.60 -4.28
C LEU A 75 3.59 -0.66 -3.08
N THR A 76 4.65 -0.37 -2.38
CA THR A 76 4.62 0.46 -1.17
C THR A 76 4.52 1.96 -1.47
N GLY A 77 4.31 2.76 -0.43
CA GLY A 77 4.52 4.19 -0.47
C GLY A 77 6.00 4.57 -0.65
N ALA A 78 6.25 5.86 -0.86
CA ALA A 78 7.58 6.44 -0.95
C ALA A 78 7.55 7.89 -0.44
N PRO A 79 8.65 8.41 0.15
CA PRO A 79 8.70 9.78 0.70
C PRO A 79 9.03 10.83 -0.37
N VAL A 80 8.40 10.75 -1.53
CA VAL A 80 8.62 11.63 -2.70
C VAL A 80 7.34 12.30 -3.19
N GLU A 81 6.33 12.33 -2.34
CA GLU A 81 4.97 12.75 -2.70
C GLU A 81 4.84 14.22 -3.11
N GLN A 82 5.76 15.08 -2.67
CA GLN A 82 5.74 16.51 -3.03
C GLN A 82 6.38 16.79 -4.41
N MET A 83 7.04 15.80 -5.01
CA MET A 83 7.62 15.92 -6.34
C MET A 83 6.59 15.52 -7.42
N PRO A 84 6.58 16.16 -8.60
CA PRO A 84 5.90 15.60 -9.77
C PRO A 84 6.37 14.17 -10.03
N PHE A 85 5.49 13.31 -10.52
CA PHE A 85 5.83 11.90 -10.73
C PHE A 85 7.03 11.72 -11.68
N GLU A 86 7.06 12.49 -12.75
CA GLU A 86 8.10 12.41 -13.78
C GLU A 86 9.48 12.90 -13.30
N GLU A 87 9.53 13.64 -12.19
CA GLU A 87 10.78 14.11 -11.58
C GLU A 87 11.38 13.14 -10.57
N VAL A 88 10.64 12.07 -10.23
CA VAL A 88 11.16 11.00 -9.38
C VAL A 88 12.21 10.20 -10.17
N ASP A 89 13.41 10.06 -9.62
CA ASP A 89 14.57 9.48 -10.29
C ASP A 89 14.36 8.06 -10.84
N TYR A 90 13.51 7.25 -10.19
CA TYR A 90 13.14 5.90 -10.63
C TYR A 90 11.79 5.83 -11.35
N TRP A 91 11.19 6.95 -11.77
CA TRP A 91 9.85 6.96 -12.38
C TRP A 91 9.75 6.07 -13.62
N LYS A 92 10.76 6.12 -14.48
CA LYS A 92 10.78 5.29 -15.70
C LYS A 92 10.76 3.80 -15.36
N GLU A 93 11.59 3.37 -14.43
CA GLU A 93 11.64 1.97 -13.97
C GLU A 93 10.33 1.55 -13.29
N LEU A 94 9.69 2.46 -12.54
CA LEU A 94 8.38 2.23 -11.96
C LEU A 94 7.29 2.05 -13.03
N CYS A 95 7.35 2.81 -14.13
CA CYS A 95 6.46 2.61 -15.28
C CYS A 95 6.66 1.22 -15.92
N ASP A 96 7.90 0.74 -16.00
CA ASP A 96 8.18 -0.62 -16.48
C ASP A 96 7.56 -1.69 -15.55
N ILE A 97 7.56 -1.46 -14.24
CA ILE A 97 6.87 -2.32 -13.27
C ILE A 97 5.35 -2.27 -13.46
N PHE A 98 4.76 -1.11 -13.71
CA PHE A 98 3.33 -1.01 -13.99
C PHE A 98 2.94 -1.78 -15.27
N GLU A 99 3.75 -1.71 -16.33
CA GLU A 99 3.51 -2.51 -17.54
C GLU A 99 3.71 -4.01 -17.28
N PHE A 100 4.76 -4.40 -16.59
CA PHE A 100 4.97 -5.78 -16.14
C PHE A 100 3.77 -6.32 -15.36
N ALA A 101 3.22 -5.55 -14.43
CA ALA A 101 2.09 -5.97 -13.61
C ALA A 101 0.83 -6.26 -14.43
N LYS A 102 0.60 -5.59 -15.57
CA LYS A 102 -0.58 -5.85 -16.42
C LYS A 102 -0.63 -7.26 -16.97
N THR A 103 0.53 -7.89 -17.22
CA THR A 103 0.63 -9.16 -17.93
C THR A 103 1.24 -10.29 -17.12
N HIS A 104 1.98 -9.98 -16.04
CA HIS A 104 2.72 -10.96 -15.24
C HIS A 104 2.21 -11.06 -13.79
N VAL A 105 1.27 -10.20 -13.39
CA VAL A 105 0.70 -10.20 -12.04
C VAL A 105 -0.82 -10.29 -12.15
N TYR A 106 -1.43 -11.17 -11.37
CA TYR A 106 -2.89 -11.27 -11.42
C TYR A 106 -3.57 -10.09 -10.70
N SER A 107 -3.22 -9.82 -9.44
CA SER A 107 -3.78 -8.70 -8.68
C SER A 107 -2.68 -7.86 -8.03
N SER A 108 -2.75 -6.55 -8.21
CA SER A 108 -1.79 -5.60 -7.65
C SER A 108 -2.45 -4.70 -6.61
N MET A 109 -1.84 -4.58 -5.43
CA MET A 109 -2.22 -3.66 -4.37
C MET A 109 -1.18 -2.56 -4.26
N PHE A 110 -1.62 -1.33 -4.44
CA PHE A 110 -0.79 -0.12 -4.36
C PHE A 110 -1.11 0.64 -3.07
N ILE A 111 -0.09 1.08 -2.34
CA ILE A 111 -0.25 1.70 -1.02
C ILE A 111 0.28 3.13 -1.02
N CYS A 112 -0.50 4.06 -0.47
CA CYS A 112 -0.18 5.48 -0.27
C CYS A 112 0.33 6.16 -1.54
N TRP A 113 1.57 6.63 -1.56
CA TRP A 113 2.16 7.22 -2.78
C TRP A 113 2.16 6.23 -3.96
N GLY A 114 2.40 4.95 -3.70
CA GLY A 114 2.30 3.91 -4.72
C GLY A 114 0.89 3.83 -5.34
N ALA A 115 -0.15 4.04 -4.53
CA ALA A 115 -1.53 4.13 -5.02
C ALA A 115 -1.74 5.38 -5.88
N GLN A 116 -1.22 6.53 -5.46
CA GLN A 116 -1.29 7.76 -6.24
C GLN A 116 -0.56 7.63 -7.59
N ALA A 117 0.64 7.05 -7.58
CA ALA A 117 1.43 6.81 -8.78
C ALA A 117 0.72 5.88 -9.77
N ALA A 118 0.11 4.81 -9.26
CA ALA A 118 -0.64 3.86 -10.08
C ALA A 118 -1.96 4.46 -10.62
N LEU A 119 -2.67 5.27 -9.84
CA LEU A 119 -3.85 6.02 -10.30
C LEU A 119 -3.49 6.99 -11.43
N TYR A 120 -2.37 7.69 -11.28
CA TYR A 120 -1.85 8.58 -12.32
C TYR A 120 -1.50 7.82 -13.60
N TYR A 121 -0.67 6.78 -13.48
CA TYR A 121 -0.18 6.02 -14.62
C TYR A 121 -1.29 5.29 -15.37
N HIS A 122 -2.16 4.57 -14.66
CA HIS A 122 -3.17 3.71 -15.28
C HIS A 122 -4.47 4.44 -15.66
N HIS A 123 -4.81 5.51 -14.93
CA HIS A 123 -6.12 6.16 -15.03
C HIS A 123 -6.04 7.66 -15.28
N GLY A 124 -4.84 8.26 -15.33
CA GLY A 124 -4.65 9.69 -15.55
C GLY A 124 -5.15 10.57 -14.40
N ILE A 125 -5.29 10.01 -13.19
CA ILE A 125 -5.76 10.72 -12.01
C ILE A 125 -4.57 11.23 -11.21
N ASP A 126 -4.39 12.54 -11.15
CA ASP A 126 -3.24 13.17 -10.51
C ASP A 126 -3.44 13.34 -8.99
N LYS A 127 -2.37 13.59 -8.29
CA LYS A 127 -2.34 13.99 -6.88
C LYS A 127 -2.27 15.51 -6.74
N HIS A 128 -2.74 16.00 -5.61
CA HIS A 128 -2.76 17.42 -5.28
C HIS A 128 -2.08 17.66 -3.94
N LEU A 129 -1.22 18.69 -3.86
CA LEU A 129 -0.57 19.09 -2.62
C LEU A 129 -1.61 19.69 -1.67
N MET A 130 -1.56 19.32 -0.41
CA MET A 130 -2.42 19.82 0.65
C MET A 130 -1.74 20.94 1.42
N ASP A 131 -2.52 21.84 2.02
CA ASP A 131 -2.01 22.94 2.85
C ASP A 131 -1.36 22.42 4.15
N SER A 132 -1.80 21.29 4.66
CA SER A 132 -1.28 20.63 5.86
C SER A 132 -1.20 19.12 5.68
N LYS A 133 -0.27 18.49 6.42
CA LYS A 133 -0.13 17.03 6.43
C LYS A 133 -1.36 16.36 7.04
N VAL A 134 -1.92 15.38 6.36
CA VAL A 134 -2.84 14.41 6.96
C VAL A 134 -2.01 13.41 7.75
N PHE A 135 -2.12 13.44 9.08
CA PHE A 135 -1.28 12.67 9.97
C PHE A 135 -2.08 12.17 11.18
N GLY A 136 -2.31 10.89 11.25
CA GLY A 136 -3.08 10.29 12.35
C GLY A 136 -3.87 9.05 11.93
N VAL A 137 -4.87 8.72 12.76
CA VAL A 137 -5.79 7.59 12.58
C VAL A 137 -7.20 8.14 12.38
N PHE A 138 -7.78 7.85 11.22
CA PHE A 138 -9.04 8.45 10.80
C PHE A 138 -10.13 7.41 10.64
N GLU A 139 -11.36 7.86 10.84
CA GLU A 139 -12.57 7.07 10.64
C GLU A 139 -12.90 6.99 9.15
N HIS A 140 -13.27 5.78 8.71
CA HIS A 140 -13.68 5.48 7.35
C HIS A 140 -14.99 4.73 7.36
N LYS A 141 -15.82 4.97 6.36
CA LYS A 141 -17.07 4.26 6.13
C LYS A 141 -16.94 3.32 4.94
N VAL A 142 -17.43 2.09 5.09
CA VAL A 142 -17.56 1.13 4.00
C VAL A 142 -18.72 1.55 3.10
N LEU A 143 -18.45 1.80 1.82
CA LEU A 143 -19.47 2.23 0.84
C LEU A 143 -20.04 1.06 0.04
N ARG A 144 -19.32 -0.06 -0.06
CA ARG A 144 -19.72 -1.23 -0.85
C ARG A 144 -19.53 -2.51 -0.04
N PRO A 145 -20.42 -2.78 0.95
CA PRO A 145 -20.24 -3.89 1.91
C PRO A 145 -20.28 -5.28 1.27
N HIS A 146 -20.82 -5.40 0.05
CA HIS A 146 -20.85 -6.69 -0.67
C HIS A 146 -19.57 -6.97 -1.47
N ASN A 147 -18.63 -6.02 -1.54
CA ASN A 147 -17.36 -6.27 -2.21
C ASN A 147 -16.50 -7.22 -1.36
N PRO A 148 -15.93 -8.30 -1.96
CA PRO A 148 -15.15 -9.29 -1.21
C PRO A 148 -13.98 -8.70 -0.44
N LEU A 149 -13.37 -7.61 -0.92
CA LEU A 149 -12.21 -6.99 -0.28
C LEU A 149 -12.51 -6.45 1.12
N VAL A 150 -13.72 -5.95 1.34
CA VAL A 150 -14.17 -5.41 2.62
C VAL A 150 -15.08 -6.37 3.40
N ARG A 151 -15.11 -7.63 3.01
CA ARG A 151 -15.90 -8.66 3.68
C ARG A 151 -15.47 -8.81 5.14
N GLY A 152 -16.43 -8.74 6.06
CA GLY A 152 -16.20 -8.81 7.49
C GLY A 152 -15.78 -7.49 8.14
N PHE A 153 -15.66 -6.42 7.37
CA PHE A 153 -15.46 -5.08 7.93
C PHE A 153 -16.71 -4.63 8.70
N ASP A 154 -16.50 -3.90 9.78
CA ASP A 154 -17.54 -3.07 10.36
C ASP A 154 -17.94 -1.95 9.38
N GLU A 155 -19.14 -1.41 9.50
CA GLU A 155 -19.58 -0.30 8.65
C GLU A 155 -18.64 0.90 8.74
N VAL A 156 -18.04 1.08 9.93
CA VAL A 156 -17.07 2.13 10.26
C VAL A 156 -15.81 1.47 10.81
N PHE A 157 -14.66 1.88 10.32
CA PHE A 157 -13.37 1.39 10.76
C PHE A 157 -12.31 2.49 10.74
N TYR A 158 -11.16 2.22 11.37
CA TYR A 158 -10.06 3.17 11.49
C TYR A 158 -8.87 2.75 10.63
N ALA A 159 -8.19 3.73 10.04
CA ALA A 159 -6.95 3.53 9.30
C ALA A 159 -5.96 4.68 9.51
N PRO A 160 -4.65 4.37 9.61
CA PRO A 160 -3.60 5.38 9.64
C PRO A 160 -3.43 6.07 8.28
N HIS A 161 -3.14 7.37 8.33
CA HIS A 161 -2.68 8.16 7.18
C HIS A 161 -1.47 9.01 7.59
N SER A 162 -0.52 9.14 6.67
CA SER A 162 0.63 10.02 6.80
C SER A 162 1.02 10.51 5.41
N ARG A 163 0.51 11.65 4.98
CA ARG A 163 0.71 12.18 3.62
C ARG A 163 0.53 13.69 3.52
N HIS A 164 1.21 14.31 2.56
CA HIS A 164 1.09 15.72 2.18
C HIS A 164 0.27 15.95 0.90
N THR A 165 -0.18 14.87 0.26
CA THR A 165 -0.93 14.91 -1.00
C THR A 165 -2.21 14.12 -0.90
N GLU A 166 -3.19 14.48 -1.72
CA GLU A 166 -4.47 13.81 -1.86
C GLU A 166 -4.83 13.53 -3.31
N VAL A 167 -5.76 12.62 -3.52
CA VAL A 167 -6.46 12.42 -4.79
C VAL A 167 -7.91 12.81 -4.58
N TYR A 168 -8.47 13.62 -5.47
CA TYR A 168 -9.84 14.06 -5.33
C TYR A 168 -10.83 12.93 -5.55
N ARG A 169 -11.84 12.88 -4.68
CA ARG A 169 -12.93 11.91 -4.76
C ARG A 169 -13.63 11.95 -6.12
N GLU A 170 -13.87 13.13 -6.63
CA GLU A 170 -14.57 13.38 -7.87
C GLU A 170 -13.82 12.79 -9.07
N ASP A 171 -12.50 12.86 -9.08
CA ASP A 171 -11.67 12.31 -10.15
C ASP A 171 -11.77 10.78 -10.18
N ILE A 172 -11.74 10.15 -9.01
CA ILE A 172 -11.94 8.70 -8.90
C ILE A 172 -13.39 8.32 -9.28
N ALA A 173 -14.38 9.05 -8.80
CA ALA A 173 -15.79 8.77 -9.06
C ALA A 173 -16.16 8.92 -10.54
N ASN A 174 -15.51 9.83 -11.26
CA ASN A 174 -15.70 10.04 -12.69
C ASN A 174 -14.99 8.99 -13.56
N CYS A 175 -14.09 8.20 -12.99
CA CYS A 175 -13.42 7.11 -13.70
C CYS A 175 -14.32 5.85 -13.67
N SER A 176 -14.88 5.48 -14.83
CA SER A 176 -15.79 4.33 -14.95
C SER A 176 -15.15 2.99 -14.58
N ALA A 177 -13.82 2.88 -14.66
CA ALA A 177 -13.07 1.69 -14.30
C ALA A 177 -12.92 1.49 -12.79
N LEU A 178 -13.13 2.52 -11.98
CA LEU A 178 -12.84 2.52 -10.55
C LEU A 178 -14.11 2.52 -9.69
N ARG A 179 -13.99 1.94 -8.51
CA ARG A 179 -15.02 1.92 -7.46
C ARG A 179 -14.39 2.30 -6.13
N ILE A 180 -14.96 3.29 -5.44
CA ILE A 180 -14.57 3.64 -4.06
C ILE A 180 -15.27 2.64 -3.13
N LEU A 181 -14.50 1.87 -2.39
CA LEU A 181 -15.00 0.85 -1.46
C LEU A 181 -15.13 1.38 -0.04
N ALA A 182 -14.21 2.25 0.36
CA ALA A 182 -14.20 2.89 1.68
C ALA A 182 -13.68 4.32 1.57
N ASP A 183 -14.23 5.20 2.40
CA ASP A 183 -14.05 6.62 2.30
C ASP A 183 -14.18 7.30 3.67
N SER A 184 -13.55 8.44 3.83
CA SER A 184 -13.58 9.25 5.04
C SER A 184 -14.09 10.66 4.76
N PRO A 185 -14.96 11.22 5.61
CA PRO A 185 -15.37 12.62 5.48
C PRO A 185 -14.22 13.60 5.75
N GLU A 186 -13.18 13.17 6.48
CA GLU A 186 -12.04 14.04 6.84
C GLU A 186 -10.90 13.93 5.83
N VAL A 187 -10.58 12.74 5.35
CA VAL A 187 -9.34 12.47 4.59
C VAL A 187 -9.59 11.88 3.21
N GLY A 188 -10.86 11.75 2.80
CA GLY A 188 -11.24 11.31 1.47
C GLY A 188 -11.14 9.80 1.22
N PRO A 189 -11.05 9.38 -0.05
CA PRO A 189 -11.02 7.98 -0.44
C PRO A 189 -9.86 7.21 0.21
N HIS A 190 -10.12 5.99 0.66
CA HIS A 190 -9.13 5.14 1.29
C HIS A 190 -8.89 3.84 0.52
N ILE A 191 -9.96 3.09 0.24
CA ILE A 191 -9.86 1.84 -0.53
C ILE A 191 -10.62 2.02 -1.83
N VAL A 192 -9.90 1.88 -2.94
CA VAL A 192 -10.41 1.98 -4.30
C VAL A 192 -10.00 0.71 -5.06
N SER A 193 -10.83 0.20 -5.94
CA SER A 193 -10.48 -0.94 -6.78
C SER A 193 -11.07 -0.83 -8.18
N THR A 194 -10.45 -1.51 -9.14
CA THR A 194 -11.13 -1.92 -10.36
C THR A 194 -12.19 -2.97 -10.04
N GLU A 195 -13.19 -3.11 -10.90
CA GLU A 195 -14.30 -4.03 -10.66
C GLU A 195 -13.84 -5.50 -10.60
N ASN A 196 -12.87 -5.86 -11.41
CA ASN A 196 -12.27 -7.20 -11.45
C ASN A 196 -11.22 -7.46 -10.35
N GLY A 197 -10.90 -6.46 -9.49
CA GLY A 197 -9.91 -6.60 -8.44
C GLY A 197 -8.45 -6.77 -8.91
N ARG A 198 -8.17 -6.53 -10.21
CA ARG A 198 -6.81 -6.58 -10.75
C ARG A 198 -5.94 -5.44 -10.22
N GLN A 199 -6.55 -4.30 -9.89
CA GLN A 199 -5.88 -3.15 -9.30
C GLN A 199 -6.63 -2.70 -8.04
N ILE A 200 -5.92 -2.60 -6.94
CA ILE A 200 -6.42 -2.15 -5.64
C ILE A 200 -5.54 -1.01 -5.15
N PHE A 201 -6.15 0.08 -4.75
CA PHE A 201 -5.48 1.30 -4.32
C PHE A 201 -5.87 1.58 -2.87
N VAL A 202 -4.90 1.56 -1.97
CA VAL A 202 -5.07 1.86 -0.55
C VAL A 202 -4.34 3.16 -0.26
N LEU A 203 -5.08 4.26 -0.07
CA LEU A 203 -4.49 5.60 0.06
C LEU A 203 -3.95 5.91 1.45
N GLY A 204 -4.32 5.14 2.46
CA GLY A 204 -3.73 5.15 3.80
C GLY A 204 -2.74 4.00 4.02
N HIS A 205 -2.44 3.72 5.29
CA HIS A 205 -1.44 2.74 5.72
C HIS A 205 -2.02 1.69 6.67
N GLN A 206 -2.84 0.75 6.15
CA GLN A 206 -3.38 -0.35 6.97
C GLN A 206 -2.27 -1.27 7.52
N GLU A 207 -1.12 -1.33 6.85
CA GLU A 207 0.02 -2.19 7.23
C GLU A 207 0.81 -1.65 8.41
N TYR A 208 0.62 -0.40 8.82
CA TYR A 208 1.40 0.22 9.88
C TYR A 208 1.27 -0.50 11.22
N ASP A 209 2.39 -0.64 11.91
CA ASP A 209 2.46 -1.13 13.28
C ASP A 209 1.97 -0.09 14.29
N LYS A 210 1.75 -0.56 15.52
CA LYS A 210 1.31 0.27 16.64
C LYS A 210 2.17 1.53 16.80
N GLY A 211 3.49 1.41 16.68
CA GLY A 211 4.45 2.49 16.94
C GLY A 211 4.91 3.29 15.72
N THR A 212 4.42 3.02 14.52
CA THR A 212 4.97 3.61 13.29
C THR A 212 4.76 5.12 13.23
N LEU A 213 3.55 5.61 13.49
CA LEU A 213 3.28 7.06 13.51
C LEU A 213 4.02 7.78 14.65
N ALA A 214 4.20 7.13 15.81
CA ALA A 214 5.02 7.69 16.89
C ALA A 214 6.48 7.84 16.45
N GLY A 215 7.01 6.84 15.78
CA GLY A 215 8.37 6.88 15.22
C GLY A 215 8.55 8.04 14.22
N GLU A 216 7.57 8.27 13.33
CA GLU A 216 7.58 9.41 12.41
C GLU A 216 7.50 10.74 13.16
N TYR A 217 6.57 10.85 14.11
CA TYR A 217 6.37 12.07 14.92
C TYR A 217 7.64 12.46 15.68
N PHE A 218 8.19 11.55 16.49
CA PHE A 218 9.36 11.86 17.31
C PHE A 218 10.63 12.07 16.46
N ARG A 219 10.76 11.38 15.34
CA ARG A 219 11.84 11.64 14.37
C ARG A 219 11.80 13.09 13.88
N ASP A 220 10.62 13.58 13.52
CA ASP A 220 10.47 14.90 12.92
C ASP A 220 10.57 16.01 13.99
N VAL A 221 10.04 15.78 15.19
CA VAL A 221 10.26 16.65 16.36
C VAL A 221 11.74 16.77 16.70
N ASN A 222 12.47 15.65 16.71
CA ASN A 222 13.91 15.63 17.00
C ASN A 222 14.75 16.36 15.92
N LYS A 223 14.23 16.48 14.70
CA LYS A 223 14.81 17.30 13.62
C LYS A 223 14.46 18.78 13.72
N GLY A 224 13.65 19.18 14.69
CA GLY A 224 13.17 20.55 14.85
C GLY A 224 12.13 20.95 13.82
N LEU A 225 11.44 20.02 13.19
CA LEU A 225 10.36 20.31 12.26
C LEU A 225 9.08 20.65 13.01
N GLU A 226 8.32 21.60 12.52
CA GLU A 226 6.95 21.81 12.97
C GLU A 226 6.06 20.67 12.44
N ILE A 227 5.56 19.86 13.36
CA ILE A 227 4.68 18.74 13.05
C ILE A 227 3.59 18.63 14.13
N ASP A 228 2.37 18.45 13.70
CA ASP A 228 1.26 18.20 14.60
C ASP A 228 1.34 16.79 15.20
N VAL A 229 0.81 16.64 16.40
CA VAL A 229 0.60 15.34 17.03
C VAL A 229 -0.32 14.50 16.12
N PRO A 230 0.00 13.24 15.84
CA PRO A 230 -0.85 12.41 14.99
C PRO A 230 -2.25 12.26 15.62
N LYS A 231 -3.28 12.74 14.90
CA LYS A 231 -4.66 12.82 15.36
C LYS A 231 -5.23 11.44 15.70
N ASN A 232 -5.96 11.35 16.83
CA ASN A 232 -6.63 10.12 17.29
C ASN A 232 -5.71 8.90 17.47
N TYR A 233 -4.43 9.12 17.64
CA TYR A 233 -3.42 8.06 17.74
C TYR A 233 -2.95 7.84 19.17
N PHE A 234 -2.52 8.88 19.87
CA PHE A 234 -2.31 8.83 21.32
C PHE A 234 -3.63 9.06 22.04
N ARG A 235 -3.78 8.49 23.24
CA ARG A 235 -4.93 8.80 24.08
C ARG A 235 -4.92 10.30 24.43
N ASN A 236 -6.07 10.95 24.29
CA ASN A 236 -6.23 12.40 24.49
C ASN A 236 -5.36 13.29 23.59
N ASP A 237 -4.84 12.74 22.48
CA ASP A 237 -3.86 13.37 21.60
C ASP A 237 -2.60 13.86 22.34
N ASP A 238 -2.24 13.20 23.45
CA ASP A 238 -1.06 13.47 24.25
C ASP A 238 0.09 12.51 23.89
N PRO A 239 1.22 12.99 23.35
CA PRO A 239 2.35 12.14 22.96
C PRO A 239 3.00 11.37 24.13
N GLU A 240 2.75 11.75 25.37
CA GLU A 240 3.21 11.05 26.56
C GLU A 240 2.25 9.95 27.03
N ASP A 241 1.03 9.89 26.45
CA ASP A 241 0.00 8.90 26.78
C ASP A 241 0.12 7.65 25.87
N GLU A 242 -0.70 6.65 26.16
CA GLU A 242 -0.66 5.38 25.44
C GLU A 242 -1.16 5.49 23.97
N ILE A 243 -0.60 4.66 23.10
CA ILE A 243 -1.03 4.54 21.70
C ILE A 243 -2.30 3.68 21.62
N MET A 244 -3.34 4.22 21.01
CA MET A 244 -4.60 3.53 20.75
C MET A 244 -4.53 2.74 19.43
N PHE A 245 -4.18 1.47 19.48
CA PHE A 245 -4.05 0.60 18.30
C PHE A 245 -5.43 0.07 17.82
N ARG A 246 -6.13 0.81 16.97
CA ARG A 246 -7.52 0.55 16.57
C ARG A 246 -7.71 0.04 15.14
N TRP A 247 -6.66 -0.23 14.38
CA TRP A 247 -6.75 -0.65 12.96
C TRP A 247 -6.26 -2.07 12.67
N ARG A 248 -5.74 -2.80 13.65
CA ARG A 248 -5.16 -4.14 13.47
C ARG A 248 -6.13 -5.14 12.86
N GLY A 249 -7.36 -5.22 13.36
CA GLY A 249 -8.36 -6.19 12.90
C GLY A 249 -8.73 -5.97 11.45
N HIS A 250 -9.01 -4.75 11.05
CA HIS A 250 -9.35 -4.40 9.67
C HIS A 250 -8.15 -4.49 8.73
N ALA A 251 -6.93 -4.23 9.20
CA ALA A 251 -5.72 -4.53 8.44
C ALA A 251 -5.60 -6.03 8.13
N SER A 252 -5.77 -6.87 9.12
CA SER A 252 -5.76 -8.32 8.93
C SER A 252 -6.84 -8.79 7.94
N LEU A 253 -8.05 -8.24 8.04
CA LEU A 253 -9.15 -8.55 7.12
C LEU A 253 -8.83 -8.10 5.69
N LEU A 254 -8.34 -6.88 5.49
CA LEU A 254 -8.01 -6.36 4.16
C LEU A 254 -7.04 -7.28 3.42
N PHE A 255 -5.93 -7.60 4.04
CA PHE A 255 -4.90 -8.44 3.40
C PHE A 255 -5.34 -9.89 3.25
N SER A 256 -6.05 -10.45 4.24
CA SER A 256 -6.60 -11.82 4.15
C SER A 256 -7.68 -11.93 3.06
N ASN A 257 -8.55 -10.93 2.94
CA ASN A 257 -9.57 -10.89 1.87
C ASN A 257 -8.91 -10.78 0.49
N TRP A 258 -7.90 -9.93 0.35
CA TRP A 258 -7.15 -9.81 -0.89
C TRP A 258 -6.49 -11.14 -1.28
N LEU A 259 -5.75 -11.77 -0.36
CA LEU A 259 -5.10 -13.06 -0.61
C LEU A 259 -6.11 -14.15 -0.97
N ASN A 260 -7.23 -14.23 -0.26
CA ASN A 260 -8.21 -15.30 -0.46
C ASN A 260 -9.05 -15.08 -1.71
N TYR A 261 -9.66 -13.91 -1.88
CA TYR A 261 -10.67 -13.70 -2.91
C TYR A 261 -10.11 -13.23 -4.24
N TYR A 262 -9.01 -12.49 -4.26
CA TYR A 262 -8.44 -11.95 -5.50
C TYR A 262 -7.16 -12.65 -5.93
N VAL A 263 -6.33 -13.10 -4.99
CA VAL A 263 -5.08 -13.76 -5.33
C VAL A 263 -5.27 -15.27 -5.47
N TYR A 264 -5.80 -15.93 -4.44
CA TYR A 264 -5.94 -17.40 -4.42
C TYR A 264 -7.07 -17.90 -5.34
N GLN A 265 -8.25 -17.31 -5.27
CA GLN A 265 -9.43 -17.84 -5.98
C GLN A 265 -9.47 -17.49 -7.46
N GLU A 266 -8.87 -16.38 -7.86
CA GLU A 266 -8.97 -15.85 -9.22
C GLU A 266 -7.74 -16.12 -10.07
N THR A 267 -6.56 -16.28 -9.46
CA THR A 267 -5.34 -16.59 -10.22
C THR A 267 -5.45 -17.98 -10.85
N PRO A 268 -5.09 -18.16 -12.14
CA PRO A 268 -5.02 -19.47 -12.76
C PRO A 268 -4.13 -20.44 -11.97
N PHE A 269 -4.49 -21.73 -11.97
CA PHE A 269 -3.67 -22.75 -11.29
C PHE A 269 -2.25 -22.82 -11.90
N ASP A 270 -2.16 -22.77 -13.22
CA ASP A 270 -0.88 -22.51 -13.91
C ASP A 270 -0.67 -20.99 -13.99
N ILE A 271 0.26 -20.50 -13.21
CA ILE A 271 0.58 -19.07 -13.11
C ILE A 271 1.04 -18.47 -14.46
N ASN A 272 1.56 -19.29 -15.37
CA ASN A 272 1.97 -18.84 -16.70
C ASN A 272 0.78 -18.51 -17.64
N GLU A 273 -0.43 -18.83 -17.23
CA GLU A 273 -1.66 -18.51 -17.96
C GLU A 273 -2.23 -17.10 -17.61
N ILE A 274 -1.56 -16.34 -16.75
CA ILE A 274 -1.92 -14.93 -16.46
C ILE A 274 -1.82 -14.11 -17.75
N LYS A 275 -2.89 -13.34 -18.04
CA LYS A 275 -3.01 -12.50 -19.24
C LYS A 275 -3.43 -11.09 -18.87
#